data_7fa08e8a92b3f77a9eba91c3e4264748
#
_entry.id   7fa08e8a92b3f77a9eba91c3e4264748
#
_cell.length_a   1.000
_cell.length_b   1.000
_cell.length_c   1.000
_cell.angle_alpha   90.00
_cell.angle_beta   90.00
_cell.angle_gamma   90.00
#
_symmetry.space_group_name_H-M   'P 1'
#
loop_
_entity.id
_entity.type
_entity.pdbx_description
1 polymer ?
#
loop_
_entity_poly.entity_id
_entity_poly.type
_entity_poly.pdbx_seq_one_letter_code
_entity_poly.pdbx_strand_id
1 'polypeptide(L)'
;MGAIKPEVITEHLSFYRQEEKLLKPFLHGFSVTWARRRQAHNTELSMYFLKPDEPVRQLFGFEHEIALFVSSYATLEARTMQAVDKLIVEDPAHGRVDQSIFFLLTESPQGREWVSEYVAKNSQARLPVVFSASELRGAATDEWFARNIIRAQLFSRDLFDYQLPLNSDLFFFGRDQAVADQLDAIRRSQNRGLFGLRKTGKTSLLYKVRRLVEREDIGAFIYYDCKLPSLRMLRWDQLLNRVIKDIASAYNIPKPPAEGTAMMPQIAFLRC
;
A
#
# COMPACT_ATOMS: atom_id res chain seq x y z
N MET A 1 24.22 -1.67 -11.18
CA MET A 1 24.48 -1.42 -9.76
C MET A 1 23.76 -0.13 -9.36
N GLY A 2 22.82 -0.21 -8.42
CA GLY A 2 22.04 0.95 -7.97
C GLY A 2 22.92 1.95 -7.23
N ALA A 3 22.53 3.23 -7.28
CA ALA A 3 23.26 4.30 -6.63
C ALA A 3 22.59 4.70 -5.30
N ILE A 4 23.39 5.00 -4.31
CA ILE A 4 22.95 5.74 -3.14
C ILE A 4 23.01 7.23 -3.54
N LYS A 5 21.86 7.89 -3.58
CA LYS A 5 21.76 9.33 -3.87
C LYS A 5 21.39 10.08 -2.60
N PRO A 6 21.69 11.32 -2.48
CA PRO A 6 22.91 12.07 -2.19
C PRO A 6 23.03 12.42 -0.69
N GLU A 7 23.40 13.65 -0.30
CA GLU A 7 23.84 14.13 1.02
C GLU A 7 23.00 13.65 2.22
N VAL A 8 21.67 13.65 2.14
CA VAL A 8 20.76 13.24 3.24
C VAL A 8 20.95 11.75 3.61
N ILE A 9 21.19 10.88 2.60
CA ILE A 9 21.41 9.45 2.85
C ILE A 9 22.80 9.24 3.43
N THR A 10 23.79 9.95 2.92
CA THR A 10 25.17 9.91 3.43
C THR A 10 25.23 10.40 4.87
N GLU A 11 24.49 11.47 5.20
CA GLU A 11 24.36 11.95 6.56
C GLU A 11 23.69 10.91 7.46
N HIS A 12 22.55 10.35 7.04
CA HIS A 12 21.85 9.30 7.80
C HIS A 12 22.76 8.09 8.06
N LEU A 13 23.47 7.58 7.04
CA LEU A 13 24.37 6.44 7.17
C LEU A 13 25.62 6.77 7.99
N SER A 14 26.01 8.03 8.11
CA SER A 14 27.11 8.40 9.01
C SER A 14 26.80 8.13 10.48
N PHE A 15 25.52 8.28 10.87
CA PHE A 15 25.00 7.92 12.20
C PHE A 15 24.71 6.43 12.35
N TYR A 16 24.28 5.75 11.27
CA TYR A 16 23.84 4.35 11.27
C TYR A 16 24.70 3.49 10.36
N ARG A 17 26.03 3.52 10.52
CA ARG A 17 27.04 2.85 9.65
C ARG A 17 26.80 1.35 9.48
N GLN A 18 26.25 0.68 10.49
CA GLN A 18 25.93 -0.75 10.40
C GLN A 18 24.81 -1.06 9.39
N GLU A 19 23.92 -0.11 9.14
CA GLU A 19 22.83 -0.28 8.18
C GLU A 19 23.34 -0.21 6.72
N GLU A 20 24.43 0.49 6.46
CA GLU A 20 25.06 0.51 5.13
C GLU A 20 25.41 -0.89 4.60
N LYS A 21 25.96 -1.74 5.49
CA LYS A 21 26.29 -3.13 5.13
C LYS A 21 25.04 -3.95 4.80
N LEU A 22 23.93 -3.67 5.47
CA LEU A 22 22.66 -4.35 5.29
C LEU A 22 21.95 -3.91 3.99
N LEU A 23 22.25 -2.72 3.50
CA LEU A 23 21.69 -2.19 2.25
C LEU A 23 22.40 -2.73 1.00
N LYS A 24 23.67 -3.18 1.12
CA LYS A 24 24.48 -3.62 -0.03
C LYS A 24 23.80 -4.65 -0.95
N PRO A 25 23.15 -5.73 -0.43
CA PRO A 25 22.48 -6.70 -1.30
C PRO A 25 21.32 -6.11 -2.12
N PHE A 26 20.70 -5.03 -1.65
CA PHE A 26 19.63 -4.36 -2.40
C PHE A 26 20.16 -3.53 -3.57
N LEU A 27 21.40 -3.04 -3.51
CA LEU A 27 21.99 -2.19 -4.55
C LEU A 27 22.19 -2.92 -5.89
N HIS A 28 22.04 -4.24 -5.95
CA HIS A 28 22.07 -5.03 -7.19
C HIS A 28 20.74 -5.03 -7.97
N GLY A 29 19.73 -4.30 -7.49
CA GLY A 29 18.45 -4.18 -8.19
C GLY A 29 17.65 -2.95 -7.79
N PHE A 30 18.18 -2.18 -6.83
CA PHE A 30 17.53 -0.99 -6.34
C PHE A 30 18.52 0.15 -6.14
N SER A 31 18.03 1.38 -6.21
CA SER A 31 18.76 2.57 -5.79
C SER A 31 18.09 3.13 -4.53
N VAL A 32 18.89 3.49 -3.53
CA VAL A 32 18.38 4.20 -2.35
C VAL A 32 18.18 5.67 -2.71
N THR A 33 16.96 6.17 -2.56
CA THR A 33 16.59 7.53 -2.98
C THR A 33 16.26 8.45 -1.81
N TRP A 34 16.00 7.88 -0.63
CA TRP A 34 15.70 8.62 0.59
C TRP A 34 15.96 7.75 1.83
N ALA A 35 16.32 8.40 2.94
CA ALA A 35 16.53 7.75 4.24
C ALA A 35 16.19 8.69 5.39
N ARG A 36 15.53 8.17 6.41
CA ARG A 36 15.26 8.91 7.66
C ARG A 36 14.96 7.97 8.83
N ARG A 37 15.34 8.37 10.03
CA ARG A 37 14.85 7.76 11.26
C ARG A 37 13.47 8.32 11.58
N ARG A 38 12.52 7.44 11.88
CA ARG A 38 11.13 7.80 12.17
C ARG A 38 10.64 7.03 13.39
N GLN A 39 9.72 7.68 14.13
CA GLN A 39 9.11 7.09 15.32
C GLN A 39 7.58 7.11 15.19
N ALA A 40 6.94 5.97 15.48
CA ALA A 40 5.50 5.84 15.59
C ALA A 40 5.17 4.73 16.59
N HIS A 41 4.05 4.82 17.31
CA HIS A 41 3.61 3.84 18.30
C HIS A 41 4.72 3.38 19.27
N ASN A 42 5.54 4.31 19.76
CA ASN A 42 6.72 4.06 20.60
C ASN A 42 7.73 3.07 19.98
N THR A 43 7.73 2.97 18.67
CA THR A 43 8.68 2.15 17.90
C THR A 43 9.47 3.07 16.98
N GLU A 44 10.79 2.97 17.06
CA GLU A 44 11.70 3.74 16.23
C GLU A 44 12.29 2.86 15.14
N LEU A 45 12.20 3.31 13.90
CA LEU A 45 12.64 2.57 12.71
C LEU A 45 13.46 3.48 11.80
N SER A 46 14.50 2.96 11.17
CA SER A 46 15.06 3.59 9.99
C SER A 46 14.20 3.24 8.79
N MET A 47 13.84 4.24 8.00
CA MET A 47 13.01 4.10 6.81
C MET A 47 13.81 4.56 5.59
N TYR A 48 13.86 3.72 4.58
CA TYR A 48 14.51 3.97 3.30
C TYR A 48 13.53 3.84 2.16
N PHE A 49 13.73 4.59 1.07
CA PHE A 49 13.02 4.36 -0.18
C PHE A 49 13.95 3.70 -1.17
N LEU A 50 13.51 2.58 -1.70
CA LEU A 50 14.21 1.78 -2.67
C LEU A 50 13.53 1.91 -4.03
N LYS A 51 14.19 2.58 -4.97
CA LYS A 51 13.73 2.67 -6.34
C LYS A 51 14.20 1.44 -7.10
N PRO A 52 13.29 0.56 -7.59
CA PRO A 52 13.66 -0.60 -8.37
C PRO A 52 14.28 -0.18 -9.72
N ASP A 53 15.27 -0.93 -10.19
CA ASP A 53 15.77 -0.84 -11.56
C ASP A 53 14.77 -1.48 -12.55
N GLU A 54 15.00 -1.30 -13.84
CA GLU A 54 14.07 -1.80 -14.86
C GLU A 54 13.91 -3.33 -14.83
N PRO A 55 14.97 -4.15 -14.67
CA PRO A 55 14.83 -5.60 -14.54
C PRO A 55 13.99 -6.03 -13.32
N VAL A 56 14.14 -5.38 -12.17
CA VAL A 56 13.37 -5.67 -10.95
C VAL A 56 11.92 -5.22 -11.11
N ARG A 57 11.70 -4.07 -11.75
CA ARG A 57 10.35 -3.59 -12.07
C ARG A 57 9.59 -4.57 -12.94
N GLN A 58 10.20 -5.06 -14.02
CA GLN A 58 9.57 -6.02 -14.92
C GLN A 58 9.36 -7.37 -14.24
N LEU A 59 10.30 -7.84 -13.44
CA LEU A 59 10.23 -9.14 -12.77
C LEU A 59 9.13 -9.21 -11.72
N PHE A 60 8.94 -8.14 -10.93
CA PHE A 60 8.04 -8.10 -9.79
C PHE A 60 6.81 -7.21 -9.99
N GLY A 61 6.73 -6.45 -11.08
CA GLY A 61 5.65 -5.51 -11.33
C GLY A 61 5.65 -4.30 -10.40
N PHE A 62 6.82 -3.88 -9.91
CA PHE A 62 6.93 -2.71 -9.04
C PHE A 62 6.85 -1.42 -9.85
N GLU A 63 5.77 -0.67 -9.72
CA GLU A 63 5.60 0.62 -10.41
C GLU A 63 6.16 1.80 -9.59
N HIS A 64 6.24 1.65 -8.27
CA HIS A 64 6.64 2.67 -7.30
C HIS A 64 7.93 2.30 -6.57
N GLU A 65 8.47 3.25 -5.82
CA GLU A 65 9.52 2.97 -4.86
C GLU A 65 8.95 2.11 -3.71
N ILE A 66 9.78 1.24 -3.15
CA ILE A 66 9.39 0.37 -2.04
C ILE A 66 9.97 0.92 -0.74
N ALA A 67 9.14 1.08 0.29
CA ALA A 67 9.62 1.43 1.61
C ALA A 67 10.33 0.22 2.25
N LEU A 68 11.58 0.42 2.70
CA LEU A 68 12.30 -0.52 3.53
C LEU A 68 12.40 0.04 4.95
N PHE A 69 11.91 -0.72 5.91
CA PHE A 69 12.05 -0.43 7.33
C PHE A 69 13.12 -1.30 7.96
N VAL A 70 13.99 -0.69 8.76
CA VAL A 70 15.01 -1.41 9.52
C VAL A 70 14.66 -1.34 11.01
N SER A 71 14.40 -2.51 11.58
CA SER A 71 14.13 -2.72 12.99
C SER A 71 15.34 -3.30 13.69
N SER A 72 15.90 -2.57 14.62
CA SER A 72 17.01 -3.01 15.47
C SER A 72 16.55 -3.80 16.72
N TYR A 73 15.25 -4.01 16.88
CA TYR A 73 14.70 -4.75 18.01
C TYR A 73 14.96 -6.26 17.86
N ALA A 74 15.35 -6.90 18.97
CA ALA A 74 15.58 -8.35 19.02
C ALA A 74 14.29 -9.17 18.85
N THR A 75 13.13 -8.56 19.13
CA THR A 75 11.80 -9.16 18.95
C THR A 75 10.88 -8.21 18.22
N LEU A 76 10.02 -8.75 17.37
CA LEU A 76 8.96 -7.97 16.70
C LEU A 76 7.67 -8.07 17.52
N GLU A 77 6.95 -6.95 17.55
CA GLU A 77 5.67 -6.83 18.23
C GLU A 77 4.63 -6.19 17.31
N ALA A 78 3.34 -6.33 17.64
CA ALA A 78 2.24 -5.75 16.86
C ALA A 78 2.40 -4.23 16.65
N ARG A 79 2.97 -3.51 17.64
CA ARG A 79 3.26 -2.07 17.52
C ARG A 79 4.26 -1.75 16.41
N THR A 80 5.18 -2.69 16.06
CA THR A 80 6.11 -2.49 14.95
C THR A 80 5.36 -2.44 13.62
N MET A 81 4.39 -3.34 13.41
CA MET A 81 3.56 -3.35 12.21
C MET A 81 2.64 -2.12 12.15
N GLN A 82 2.06 -1.73 13.29
CA GLN A 82 1.25 -0.51 13.39
C GLN A 82 2.09 0.75 13.09
N ALA A 83 3.35 0.79 13.54
CA ALA A 83 4.26 1.88 13.23
C ALA A 83 4.57 1.95 11.73
N VAL A 84 4.86 0.81 11.10
CA VAL A 84 5.08 0.71 9.65
C VAL A 84 3.85 1.21 8.89
N ASP A 85 2.66 0.73 9.23
CA ASP A 85 1.41 1.13 8.58
C ASP A 85 1.18 2.64 8.67
N LYS A 86 1.38 3.22 9.85
CA LYS A 86 1.25 4.65 10.08
C LYS A 86 2.27 5.44 9.26
N LEU A 87 3.54 5.03 9.29
CA LEU A 87 4.63 5.73 8.60
C LEU A 87 4.49 5.72 7.07
N ILE A 88 3.96 4.64 6.49
CA ILE A 88 3.69 4.59 5.05
C ILE A 88 2.56 5.56 4.66
N VAL A 89 1.53 5.70 5.50
CA VAL A 89 0.39 6.61 5.22
C VAL A 89 0.77 8.07 5.44
N GLU A 90 1.56 8.36 6.48
CA GLU A 90 1.94 9.73 6.86
C GLU A 90 3.09 10.31 6.04
N ASP A 91 3.63 9.54 5.10
CA ASP A 91 4.74 10.02 4.27
C ASP A 91 4.27 11.17 3.37
N PRO A 92 4.96 12.32 3.39
CA PRO A 92 4.65 13.45 2.53
C PRO A 92 4.86 13.17 1.03
N ALA A 93 5.45 12.03 0.67
CA ALA A 93 5.65 11.61 -0.71
C ALA A 93 4.45 10.81 -1.25
N HIS A 94 3.23 11.30 -1.07
CA HIS A 94 2.00 10.71 -1.60
C HIS A 94 2.19 10.31 -3.07
N GLY A 95 1.98 9.02 -3.38
CA GLY A 95 2.11 8.47 -4.73
C GLY A 95 3.54 8.08 -5.16
N ARG A 96 4.57 8.35 -4.34
CA ARG A 96 5.95 7.96 -4.63
C ARG A 96 6.26 6.53 -4.21
N VAL A 97 5.76 6.12 -3.04
CA VAL A 97 6.02 4.82 -2.41
C VAL A 97 4.82 3.90 -2.57
N ASP A 98 5.07 2.63 -2.85
CA ASP A 98 4.02 1.61 -2.91
C ASP A 98 3.31 1.49 -1.57
N GLN A 99 1.98 1.57 -1.62
CA GLN A 99 1.14 1.55 -0.42
C GLN A 99 0.73 0.14 0.02
N SER A 100 1.00 -0.85 -0.80
CA SER A 100 0.52 -2.22 -0.61
C SER A 100 1.61 -3.19 -0.19
N ILE A 101 2.88 -2.89 -0.51
CA ILE A 101 4.04 -3.71 -0.20
C ILE A 101 5.11 -2.88 0.50
N PHE A 102 5.83 -3.49 1.42
CA PHE A 102 7.02 -2.93 2.05
C PHE A 102 8.03 -4.01 2.39
N PHE A 103 9.28 -3.62 2.56
CA PHE A 103 10.34 -4.49 3.04
C PHE A 103 10.58 -4.21 4.52
N LEU A 104 10.75 -5.27 5.30
CA LEU A 104 11.10 -5.20 6.72
C LEU A 104 12.40 -5.96 6.97
N LEU A 105 13.43 -5.24 7.36
CA LEU A 105 14.67 -5.79 7.82
C LEU A 105 14.65 -5.88 9.35
N THR A 106 14.92 -7.05 9.89
CA THR A 106 14.82 -7.31 11.33
C THR A 106 16.04 -8.07 11.86
N GLU A 107 16.44 -7.73 13.08
CA GLU A 107 17.41 -8.50 13.88
C GLU A 107 16.77 -9.72 14.58
N SER A 108 15.44 -9.80 14.60
CA SER A 108 14.74 -10.91 15.25
C SER A 108 14.96 -12.22 14.49
N PRO A 109 15.47 -13.28 15.12
CA PRO A 109 15.67 -14.59 14.47
C PRO A 109 14.37 -15.22 13.97
N GLN A 110 13.26 -14.99 14.67
CA GLN A 110 11.92 -15.50 14.34
C GLN A 110 11.05 -14.46 13.65
N GLY A 111 11.67 -13.37 13.16
CA GLY A 111 10.92 -12.23 12.59
C GLY A 111 10.06 -12.61 11.39
N ARG A 112 10.52 -13.51 10.55
CA ARG A 112 9.80 -13.94 9.35
C ARG A 112 8.54 -14.75 9.71
N GLU A 113 8.68 -15.69 10.60
CA GLU A 113 7.58 -16.54 11.10
C GLU A 113 6.55 -15.68 11.82
N TRP A 114 7.00 -14.82 12.71
CA TRP A 114 6.14 -13.90 13.46
C TRP A 114 5.32 -12.99 12.53
N VAL A 115 5.97 -12.39 11.53
CA VAL A 115 5.28 -11.52 10.55
C VAL A 115 4.28 -12.31 9.71
N SER A 116 4.63 -13.55 9.31
CA SER A 116 3.72 -14.43 8.59
C SER A 116 2.46 -14.72 9.37
N GLU A 117 2.59 -15.05 10.66
CA GLU A 117 1.44 -15.27 11.55
C GLU A 117 0.62 -13.99 11.77
N TYR A 118 1.29 -12.85 11.93
CA TYR A 118 0.61 -11.56 12.09
C TYR A 118 -0.25 -11.23 10.85
N VAL A 119 0.29 -11.40 9.65
CA VAL A 119 -0.44 -11.15 8.40
C VAL A 119 -1.58 -12.14 8.21
N ALA A 120 -1.40 -13.41 8.56
CA ALA A 120 -2.46 -14.42 8.50
C ALA A 120 -3.66 -14.07 9.37
N LYS A 121 -3.42 -13.45 10.54
CA LYS A 121 -4.47 -12.98 11.46
C LYS A 121 -5.09 -11.64 11.06
N ASN A 122 -4.38 -10.84 10.25
CA ASN A 122 -4.78 -9.49 9.85
C ASN A 122 -4.94 -9.40 8.33
N SER A 123 -6.08 -9.80 7.85
CA SER A 123 -6.40 -9.91 6.41
C SER A 123 -6.29 -8.60 5.60
N GLN A 124 -6.23 -7.45 6.27
CA GLN A 124 -6.06 -6.13 5.66
C GLN A 124 -4.62 -5.61 5.77
N ALA A 125 -3.69 -6.39 6.32
CA ALA A 125 -2.30 -5.98 6.41
C ALA A 125 -1.68 -5.81 5.02
N ARG A 126 -0.79 -4.84 4.91
CA ARG A 126 0.09 -4.69 3.74
C ARG A 126 0.93 -5.94 3.57
N LEU A 127 1.49 -6.11 2.39
CA LEU A 127 2.34 -7.24 2.04
C LEU A 127 3.78 -6.99 2.52
N PRO A 128 4.24 -7.61 3.61
CA PRO A 128 5.62 -7.52 4.04
C PRO A 128 6.50 -8.52 3.28
N VAL A 129 7.69 -8.06 2.90
CA VAL A 129 8.81 -8.95 2.54
C VAL A 129 9.86 -8.80 3.65
N VAL A 130 10.11 -9.87 4.38
CA VAL A 130 10.95 -9.86 5.58
C VAL A 130 12.35 -10.34 5.28
N PHE A 131 13.34 -9.53 5.66
CA PHE A 131 14.76 -9.83 5.54
C PHE A 131 15.37 -9.98 6.93
N SER A 132 16.13 -11.03 7.14
CA SER A 132 16.95 -11.20 8.35
C SER A 132 18.25 -10.43 8.21
N ALA A 133 18.60 -9.63 9.21
CA ALA A 133 19.86 -8.90 9.23
C ALA A 133 21.08 -9.85 9.23
N SER A 134 20.97 -11.03 9.86
CA SER A 134 22.02 -12.04 9.86
C SER A 134 22.25 -12.63 8.46
N GLU A 135 21.19 -12.93 7.72
CA GLU A 135 21.27 -13.42 6.33
C GLU A 135 21.90 -12.37 5.42
N LEU A 136 21.48 -11.10 5.54
CA LEU A 136 22.02 -10.01 4.72
C LEU A 136 23.50 -9.75 4.97
N ARG A 137 23.97 -9.88 6.22
CA ARG A 137 25.42 -9.76 6.52
C ARG A 137 26.23 -10.86 5.85
N GLY A 138 25.68 -12.07 5.76
CA GLY A 138 26.31 -13.21 5.06
C GLY A 138 26.27 -13.09 3.54
N ALA A 139 25.31 -12.36 3.00
CA ALA A 139 25.03 -12.26 1.57
C ALA A 139 25.54 -10.96 0.91
N ALA A 140 26.46 -10.25 1.54
CA ALA A 140 26.93 -8.93 1.07
C ALA A 140 27.49 -8.91 -0.37
N THR A 141 27.92 -10.07 -0.90
CA THR A 141 28.47 -10.24 -2.26
C THR A 141 27.52 -10.99 -3.20
N ASP A 142 26.37 -11.48 -2.71
CA ASP A 142 25.41 -12.19 -3.54
C ASP A 142 24.46 -11.20 -4.24
N GLU A 143 24.66 -11.03 -5.53
CA GLU A 143 23.87 -10.13 -6.38
C GLU A 143 22.40 -10.55 -6.50
N TRP A 144 22.08 -11.80 -6.26
CA TRP A 144 20.74 -12.36 -6.42
C TRP A 144 19.98 -12.49 -5.09
N PHE A 145 20.65 -12.30 -3.97
CA PHE A 145 20.09 -12.58 -2.65
C PHE A 145 18.78 -11.85 -2.40
N ALA A 146 18.76 -10.52 -2.55
CA ALA A 146 17.55 -9.73 -2.29
C ALA A 146 16.42 -10.15 -3.24
N ARG A 147 16.71 -10.36 -4.53
CA ARG A 147 15.72 -10.80 -5.53
C ARG A 147 15.16 -12.19 -5.20
N ASN A 148 15.99 -13.12 -4.76
CA ASN A 148 15.56 -14.48 -4.39
C ASN A 148 14.63 -14.44 -3.16
N ILE A 149 14.93 -13.65 -2.14
CA ILE A 149 14.09 -13.47 -0.97
C ILE A 149 12.75 -12.84 -1.34
N ILE A 150 12.77 -11.79 -2.17
CA ILE A 150 11.55 -11.15 -2.67
C ILE A 150 10.71 -12.17 -3.43
N ARG A 151 11.32 -12.88 -4.37
CA ARG A 151 10.65 -13.90 -5.18
C ARG A 151 10.02 -15.00 -4.32
N ALA A 152 10.78 -15.54 -3.36
CA ALA A 152 10.31 -16.61 -2.49
C ALA A 152 9.11 -16.17 -1.65
N GLN A 153 9.08 -14.95 -1.12
CA GLN A 153 7.99 -14.49 -0.27
C GLN A 153 6.78 -13.94 -1.05
N LEU A 154 6.98 -13.39 -2.25
CA LEU A 154 5.87 -12.91 -3.08
C LEU A 154 5.13 -14.04 -3.77
N PHE A 155 5.86 -15.01 -4.34
CA PHE A 155 5.27 -16.06 -5.17
C PHE A 155 5.02 -17.39 -4.44
N SER A 156 5.39 -17.51 -3.16
CA SER A 156 5.04 -18.69 -2.34
C SER A 156 3.60 -18.69 -1.85
N ARG A 157 2.87 -17.60 -2.04
CA ARG A 157 1.47 -17.51 -1.61
C ARG A 157 0.55 -18.17 -2.62
N ASP A 158 -0.37 -19.00 -2.14
CA ASP A 158 -1.46 -19.51 -2.96
C ASP A 158 -2.44 -18.35 -3.26
N LEU A 159 -2.33 -17.79 -4.48
CA LEU A 159 -3.20 -16.72 -4.93
C LEU A 159 -4.65 -17.20 -5.18
N PHE A 160 -4.87 -18.50 -5.32
CA PHE A 160 -6.20 -19.08 -5.54
C PHE A 160 -6.98 -19.24 -4.24
N ASP A 161 -6.30 -19.36 -3.11
CA ASP A 161 -6.92 -19.39 -1.77
C ASP A 161 -7.26 -17.97 -1.23
N TYR A 162 -6.98 -16.93 -2.02
CA TYR A 162 -7.25 -15.54 -1.61
C TYR A 162 -8.75 -15.25 -1.61
N GLN A 163 -9.35 -15.25 -0.42
CA GLN A 163 -10.80 -15.03 -0.26
C GLN A 163 -11.21 -13.56 -0.13
N LEU A 164 -10.25 -12.67 0.04
CA LEU A 164 -10.46 -11.25 0.24
C LEU A 164 -10.23 -10.44 -1.04
N PRO A 165 -10.85 -9.26 -1.16
CA PRO A 165 -10.56 -8.35 -2.26
C PRO A 165 -9.08 -7.94 -2.28
N LEU A 166 -8.48 -7.91 -3.47
CA LEU A 166 -7.09 -7.50 -3.65
C LEU A 166 -6.95 -5.99 -3.39
N ASN A 167 -6.14 -5.65 -2.41
CA ASN A 167 -5.77 -4.28 -2.09
C ASN A 167 -4.48 -3.82 -2.78
N SER A 168 -3.77 -4.75 -3.45
CA SER A 168 -2.50 -4.52 -4.13
C SER A 168 -2.66 -4.68 -5.63
N ASP A 169 -1.92 -3.88 -6.40
CA ASP A 169 -1.84 -4.03 -7.85
C ASP A 169 -0.98 -5.21 -8.26
N LEU A 170 -0.08 -5.66 -7.39
CA LEU A 170 0.86 -6.74 -7.62
C LEU A 170 0.22 -8.06 -8.06
N PHE A 171 -1.01 -8.32 -7.59
CA PHE A 171 -1.76 -9.54 -7.91
C PHE A 171 -3.02 -9.27 -8.74
N PHE A 172 -3.15 -8.07 -9.27
CA PHE A 172 -4.29 -7.70 -10.09
C PHE A 172 -3.94 -7.81 -11.57
N PHE A 173 -4.39 -8.89 -12.22
CA PHE A 173 -4.06 -9.20 -13.61
C PHE A 173 -5.31 -9.32 -14.49
N GLY A 174 -5.13 -9.06 -15.78
CA GLY A 174 -6.04 -9.44 -16.85
C GLY A 174 -7.38 -8.68 -16.90
N ARG A 175 -7.48 -7.49 -16.28
CA ARG A 175 -8.69 -6.67 -16.29
C ARG A 175 -8.46 -5.21 -16.65
N ASP A 176 -7.40 -4.93 -17.37
CA ASP A 176 -7.00 -3.55 -17.71
C ASP A 176 -8.09 -2.84 -18.50
N GLN A 177 -8.76 -3.53 -19.43
CA GLN A 177 -9.88 -2.97 -20.19
C GLN A 177 -11.06 -2.60 -19.28
N ALA A 178 -11.43 -3.47 -18.34
CA ALA A 178 -12.52 -3.18 -17.40
C ALA A 178 -12.20 -2.01 -16.48
N VAL A 179 -10.93 -1.85 -16.07
CA VAL A 179 -10.46 -0.69 -15.31
C VAL A 179 -10.54 0.58 -16.15
N ALA A 180 -10.02 0.54 -17.38
CA ALA A 180 -10.07 1.68 -18.31
C ALA A 180 -11.51 2.13 -18.58
N ASP A 181 -12.44 1.19 -18.82
CA ASP A 181 -13.85 1.48 -19.02
C ASP A 181 -14.49 2.18 -17.82
N GLN A 182 -14.11 1.82 -16.58
CA GLN A 182 -14.59 2.49 -15.37
C GLN A 182 -14.03 3.90 -15.23
N LEU A 183 -12.73 4.07 -15.48
CA LEU A 183 -12.08 5.40 -15.42
C LEU A 183 -12.66 6.35 -16.47
N ASP A 184 -12.89 5.88 -17.69
CA ASP A 184 -13.50 6.67 -18.76
C ASP A 184 -14.93 7.08 -18.41
N ALA A 185 -15.70 6.18 -17.78
CA ALA A 185 -17.04 6.51 -17.31
C ALA A 185 -17.01 7.58 -16.20
N ILE A 186 -16.06 7.50 -15.27
CA ILE A 186 -15.87 8.50 -14.22
C ILE A 186 -15.52 9.86 -14.85
N ARG A 187 -14.56 9.91 -15.78
CA ARG A 187 -14.16 11.14 -16.47
C ARG A 187 -15.30 11.79 -17.26
N ARG A 188 -16.21 10.96 -17.77
CA ARG A 188 -17.41 11.42 -18.51
C ARG A 188 -18.65 11.62 -17.62
N SER A 189 -18.50 11.52 -16.30
CA SER A 189 -19.62 11.62 -15.33
C SER A 189 -20.75 10.63 -15.64
N GLN A 190 -20.44 9.44 -16.11
CA GLN A 190 -21.40 8.39 -16.45
C GLN A 190 -21.56 7.40 -15.30
N ASN A 191 -22.80 6.99 -15.06
CA ASN A 191 -23.11 5.91 -14.12
C ASN A 191 -22.80 4.56 -14.77
N ARG A 192 -22.06 3.70 -14.06
CA ARG A 192 -21.76 2.34 -14.51
C ARG A 192 -22.12 1.31 -13.45
N GLY A 193 -22.71 0.21 -13.89
CA GLY A 193 -22.96 -0.98 -13.07
C GLY A 193 -21.91 -2.05 -13.33
N LEU A 194 -21.36 -2.63 -12.25
CA LEU A 194 -20.43 -3.76 -12.33
C LEU A 194 -21.15 -5.02 -11.85
N PHE A 195 -21.53 -5.88 -12.78
CA PHE A 195 -22.27 -7.12 -12.52
C PHE A 195 -21.39 -8.35 -12.71
N GLY A 196 -21.71 -9.43 -12.02
CA GLY A 196 -21.00 -10.70 -12.15
C GLY A 196 -21.20 -11.59 -10.93
N LEU A 197 -20.76 -12.84 -11.04
CA LEU A 197 -20.87 -13.83 -9.99
C LEU A 197 -20.13 -13.43 -8.72
N ARG A 198 -20.47 -14.05 -7.60
CA ARG A 198 -19.75 -13.85 -6.34
C ARG A 198 -18.29 -14.33 -6.52
N LYS A 199 -17.35 -13.65 -5.83
CA LYS A 199 -15.90 -13.95 -5.87
C LYS A 199 -15.22 -13.76 -7.24
N THR A 200 -15.84 -13.06 -8.20
CA THR A 200 -15.21 -12.74 -9.48
C THR A 200 -14.34 -11.48 -9.46
N GLY A 201 -13.92 -10.98 -8.31
CA GLY A 201 -12.99 -9.86 -8.20
C GLY A 201 -13.59 -8.48 -8.46
N LYS A 202 -14.93 -8.30 -8.38
CA LYS A 202 -15.57 -6.98 -8.55
C LYS A 202 -15.05 -5.93 -7.55
N THR A 203 -14.95 -6.30 -6.29
CA THR A 203 -14.43 -5.39 -5.25
C THR A 203 -12.95 -5.09 -5.44
N SER A 204 -12.16 -6.06 -5.90
CA SER A 204 -10.74 -5.85 -6.25
C SER A 204 -10.59 -4.84 -7.40
N LEU A 205 -11.48 -4.92 -8.41
CA LEU A 205 -11.53 -3.94 -9.50
C LEU A 205 -11.88 -2.55 -8.98
N LEU A 206 -12.87 -2.42 -8.08
CA LEU A 206 -13.22 -1.13 -7.48
C LEU A 206 -12.06 -0.55 -6.68
N TYR A 207 -11.29 -1.37 -5.95
CA TYR A 207 -10.11 -0.92 -5.23
C TYR A 207 -8.97 -0.49 -6.18
N LYS A 208 -8.80 -1.17 -7.33
CA LYS A 208 -7.86 -0.71 -8.37
C LYS A 208 -8.30 0.64 -8.93
N VAL A 209 -9.57 0.80 -9.28
CA VAL A 209 -10.12 2.08 -9.76
C VAL A 209 -9.94 3.18 -8.72
N ARG A 210 -10.20 2.90 -7.43
CA ARG A 210 -9.94 3.84 -6.33
C ARG A 210 -8.52 4.36 -6.34
N ARG A 211 -7.52 3.46 -6.37
CA ARG A 211 -6.09 3.85 -6.36
C ARG A 211 -5.73 4.72 -7.56
N LEU A 212 -6.32 4.43 -8.73
CA LEU A 212 -6.09 5.23 -9.93
C LEU A 212 -6.74 6.60 -9.85
N VAL A 213 -7.98 6.68 -9.34
CA VAL A 213 -8.69 7.95 -9.13
C VAL A 213 -7.93 8.86 -8.16
N GLU A 214 -7.44 8.29 -7.05
CA GLU A 214 -6.64 9.00 -6.05
C GLU A 214 -5.27 9.42 -6.61
N ARG A 215 -4.61 8.56 -7.39
CA ARG A 215 -3.29 8.83 -8.00
C ARG A 215 -3.36 9.91 -9.08
N GLU A 216 -4.40 9.88 -9.91
CA GLU A 216 -4.55 10.80 -11.03
C GLU A 216 -5.30 12.08 -10.64
N ASP A 217 -5.68 12.22 -9.36
CA ASP A 217 -6.44 13.35 -8.81
C ASP A 217 -7.73 13.65 -9.61
N ILE A 218 -8.40 12.58 -10.08
CA ILE A 218 -9.65 12.72 -10.85
C ILE A 218 -10.81 13.13 -9.96
N GLY A 219 -10.77 12.76 -8.67
CA GLY A 219 -11.82 13.06 -7.71
C GLY A 219 -11.69 12.28 -6.41
N ALA A 220 -12.67 12.41 -5.50
CA ALA A 220 -12.73 11.65 -4.26
C ALA A 220 -13.45 10.32 -4.46
N PHE A 221 -12.90 9.25 -3.89
CA PHE A 221 -13.51 7.94 -3.91
C PHE A 221 -14.16 7.61 -2.56
N ILE A 222 -15.47 7.47 -2.52
CA ILE A 222 -16.24 7.12 -1.32
C ILE A 222 -16.85 5.73 -1.55
N TYR A 223 -16.54 4.77 -0.66
CA TYR A 223 -17.01 3.39 -0.77
C TYR A 223 -18.03 3.05 0.32
N TYR A 224 -19.16 2.51 -0.09
CA TYR A 224 -20.20 2.00 0.82
C TYR A 224 -20.40 0.50 0.59
N ASP A 225 -20.15 -0.32 1.61
CA ASP A 225 -20.59 -1.72 1.60
C ASP A 225 -22.00 -1.82 2.16
N CYS A 226 -22.97 -1.93 1.26
CA CYS A 226 -24.39 -2.03 1.62
C CYS A 226 -24.76 -3.32 2.38
N LYS A 227 -23.82 -4.26 2.58
CA LYS A 227 -24.02 -5.45 3.42
C LYS A 227 -23.81 -5.13 4.91
N LEU A 228 -23.11 -4.07 5.23
CA LEU A 228 -22.89 -3.68 6.62
C LEU A 228 -24.21 -3.32 7.29
N PRO A 229 -24.53 -3.90 8.47
CA PRO A 229 -25.74 -3.58 9.21
C PRO A 229 -25.89 -2.09 9.48
N SER A 230 -24.79 -1.38 9.73
CA SER A 230 -24.75 0.07 9.96
C SER A 230 -25.24 0.91 8.77
N LEU A 231 -25.25 0.37 7.55
CA LEU A 231 -25.81 1.02 6.37
C LEU A 231 -27.18 0.46 6.01
N ARG A 232 -27.35 -0.87 6.11
CA ARG A 232 -28.58 -1.55 5.72
C ARG A 232 -29.78 -1.19 6.59
N MET A 233 -29.53 -0.82 7.85
CA MET A 233 -30.58 -0.44 8.81
C MET A 233 -30.94 1.04 8.75
N LEU A 234 -30.23 1.84 7.97
CA LEU A 234 -30.55 3.26 7.81
C LEU A 234 -31.82 3.45 6.97
N ARG A 235 -32.66 4.40 7.38
CA ARG A 235 -33.70 4.91 6.53
C ARG A 235 -33.08 5.69 5.36
N TRP A 236 -33.83 5.84 4.26
CA TRP A 236 -33.29 6.50 3.06
C TRP A 236 -32.80 7.94 3.33
N ASP A 237 -33.50 8.69 4.20
CA ASP A 237 -33.13 10.05 4.60
C ASP A 237 -31.81 10.07 5.41
N GLN A 238 -31.62 9.11 6.30
CA GLN A 238 -30.39 8.95 7.08
C GLN A 238 -29.20 8.56 6.19
N LEU A 239 -29.43 7.66 5.22
CA LEU A 239 -28.41 7.27 4.25
C LEU A 239 -28.02 8.46 3.37
N LEU A 240 -28.98 9.22 2.87
CA LEU A 240 -28.73 10.41 2.06
C LEU A 240 -27.92 11.47 2.85
N ASN A 241 -28.33 11.74 4.08
CA ASN A 241 -27.59 12.66 4.95
C ASN A 241 -26.14 12.20 5.22
N ARG A 242 -25.92 10.88 5.35
CA ARG A 242 -24.57 10.32 5.50
C ARG A 242 -23.75 10.54 4.24
N VAL A 243 -24.29 10.23 3.06
CA VAL A 243 -23.63 10.44 1.77
C VAL A 243 -23.24 11.91 1.58
N ILE A 244 -24.16 12.84 1.88
CA ILE A 244 -23.90 14.28 1.78
C ILE A 244 -22.76 14.70 2.73
N LYS A 245 -22.74 14.20 3.97
CA LYS A 245 -21.68 14.49 4.94
C LYS A 245 -20.32 13.97 4.47
N ASP A 246 -20.30 12.75 3.96
CA ASP A 246 -19.04 12.11 3.51
C ASP A 246 -18.48 12.83 2.27
N ILE A 247 -19.35 13.29 1.35
CA ILE A 247 -18.97 14.11 0.20
C ILE A 247 -18.46 15.48 0.68
N ALA A 248 -19.18 16.17 1.56
CA ALA A 248 -18.77 17.47 2.07
C ALA A 248 -17.40 17.36 2.78
N SER A 249 -17.16 16.28 3.53
CA SER A 249 -15.86 16.01 4.15
C SER A 249 -14.76 15.76 3.11
N ALA A 250 -15.03 14.96 2.08
CA ALA A 250 -14.05 14.61 1.06
C ALA A 250 -13.57 15.82 0.23
N TYR A 251 -14.47 16.80 0.01
CA TYR A 251 -14.17 18.01 -0.77
C TYR A 251 -13.96 19.26 0.09
N ASN A 252 -13.88 19.13 1.43
CA ASN A 252 -13.77 20.26 2.36
C ASN A 252 -14.83 21.35 2.15
N ILE A 253 -16.04 20.95 1.74
CA ILE A 253 -17.15 21.86 1.51
C ILE A 253 -17.81 22.19 2.86
N PRO A 254 -18.09 23.47 3.18
CA PRO A 254 -18.88 23.82 4.36
C PRO A 254 -20.22 23.09 4.31
N LYS A 255 -20.66 22.57 5.47
CA LYS A 255 -21.92 21.84 5.59
C LYS A 255 -23.07 22.63 4.94
N PRO A 256 -23.82 22.05 4.00
CA PRO A 256 -24.98 22.73 3.47
C PRO A 256 -25.97 23.03 4.60
N PRO A 257 -26.63 24.19 4.60
CA PRO A 257 -27.68 24.48 5.58
C PRO A 257 -28.79 23.41 5.51
N ALA A 258 -29.37 23.10 6.66
CA ALA A 258 -30.28 21.98 6.81
C ALA A 258 -31.62 22.12 6.01
N GLU A 259 -31.85 23.24 5.33
CA GLU A 259 -33.09 23.53 4.58
C GLU A 259 -32.78 24.22 3.25
N GLY A 260 -33.31 23.64 2.16
CA GLY A 260 -33.65 24.34 0.92
C GLY A 260 -32.62 24.35 -0.20
N THR A 261 -32.93 23.62 -1.24
CA THR A 261 -32.60 23.86 -2.66
C THR A 261 -31.18 24.43 -2.96
N ALA A 262 -30.20 23.58 -3.01
CA ALA A 262 -28.93 23.90 -3.67
C ALA A 262 -28.65 22.87 -4.76
N MET A 263 -28.23 23.37 -5.94
CA MET A 263 -27.77 22.56 -7.08
C MET A 263 -26.77 21.50 -6.58
N MET A 264 -27.12 20.22 -6.74
CA MET A 264 -26.21 19.12 -6.44
C MET A 264 -25.07 19.05 -7.48
N PRO A 265 -23.83 18.92 -7.08
CA PRO A 265 -22.78 18.47 -7.99
C PRO A 265 -23.17 17.08 -8.52
N GLN A 266 -22.88 16.83 -9.80
CA GLN A 266 -23.16 15.52 -10.41
C GLN A 266 -22.36 14.43 -9.70
N ILE A 267 -23.06 13.51 -9.07
CA ILE A 267 -22.48 12.42 -8.30
C ILE A 267 -22.65 11.15 -9.10
N ALA A 268 -21.54 10.50 -9.44
CA ALA A 268 -21.57 9.18 -10.04
C ALA A 268 -21.74 8.12 -8.92
N PHE A 269 -22.88 7.42 -8.90
CA PHE A 269 -23.13 6.31 -8.01
C PHE A 269 -22.73 4.99 -8.67
N LEU A 270 -21.78 4.28 -8.09
CA LEU A 270 -21.54 2.87 -8.40
C LEU A 270 -22.40 2.02 -7.45
N ARG A 271 -23.43 1.36 -7.96
CA ARG A 271 -24.20 0.36 -7.20
C ARG A 271 -23.44 -0.98 -7.19
N CYS A 272 -23.20 -1.51 -6.02
CA CYS A 272 -22.80 -2.91 -5.81
C CYS A 272 -23.98 -3.86 -5.95
#